data_3932c8cc2e56707309419954dea17e97
#
_entry.id   3932c8cc2e56707309419954dea17e97
#
_cell.length_a   1.000
_cell.length_b   1.000
_cell.length_c   1.000
_cell.angle_alpha   90.00
_cell.angle_beta   90.00
_cell.angle_gamma   90.00
#
_symmetry.space_group_name_H-M   'P 1'
#
loop_
_entity.id
_entity.type
_entity.pdbx_description
1 polymer ?
#
loop_
_entity_poly.entity_id
_entity_poly.type
_entity_poly.pdbx_seq_one_letter_code
_entity_poly.pdbx_strand_id
1 'polypeptide(L)'
;MSYPFAMRKLLSLSVLILAAFVLPGAAAPSAVKNVIVITLDGLRWQELFSGPERTLLGKDEQEITGSSSYRRFWKETPGERRAALMPFFWTVVAAQGQVFGDPARGSVSRVTNGLWFSYPGYAEMLSGVADPRVDSNDKVPNPNVTVLEWLNGLPAYRGRVAAFGAWDLLPYILNVERSGLPAGDGFPPVPRPRTERERAINDLADDLPPIWDGAPLDAPIMQAALECLRTRRPRVLYVMLGETDEWAHERRYDLYLDAAFRGDRFARRVWEAAQRMPQYAGTTALVLATDHGRGATNADWTDHGRKVPAAEGTWMAVVGPGVPAAGLRESVTVTNAQLAATVAALLGEDYRRAMPAAAPPLPLTR
;
A
#
# COMPACT_ATOMS: atom_id res chain seq x y z
N MET A 1 25.45 69.34 -70.13
CA MET A 1 26.10 68.15 -69.53
C MET A 1 25.34 67.79 -68.28
N SER A 2 24.49 66.81 -68.39
CA SER A 2 23.51 66.43 -67.37
C SER A 2 23.91 65.11 -66.76
N TYR A 3 23.98 65.02 -65.42
CA TYR A 3 24.11 63.79 -64.72
C TYR A 3 22.81 63.52 -63.95
N PRO A 4 22.24 62.33 -63.99
CA PRO A 4 21.03 62.00 -63.26
C PRO A 4 21.30 61.46 -61.87
N PHE A 5 20.46 61.90 -60.93
CA PHE A 5 20.39 61.47 -59.51
C PHE A 5 19.83 60.08 -59.39
N ALA A 6 20.58 59.16 -58.84
CA ALA A 6 20.10 57.81 -58.53
C ALA A 6 19.43 57.75 -57.12
N MET A 7 18.15 57.46 -57.10
CA MET A 7 17.34 57.29 -55.88
C MET A 7 17.51 55.89 -55.29
N ARG A 8 18.24 55.77 -54.17
CA ARG A 8 18.34 54.54 -53.40
C ARG A 8 17.03 54.26 -52.64
N LYS A 9 16.31 53.22 -53.01
CA LYS A 9 15.22 52.67 -52.22
C LYS A 9 15.80 51.86 -51.03
N LEU A 10 15.49 52.32 -49.79
CA LEU A 10 15.72 51.55 -48.57
C LEU A 10 14.57 50.54 -48.43
N LEU A 11 14.88 49.26 -48.52
CA LEU A 11 13.95 48.18 -48.11
C LEU A 11 14.07 48.02 -46.59
N SER A 12 13.03 48.37 -45.87
CA SER A 12 12.85 48.04 -44.44
C SER A 12 12.44 46.56 -44.29
N LEU A 13 13.30 45.73 -43.76
CA LEU A 13 13.03 44.37 -43.47
C LEU A 13 12.40 44.29 -42.06
N SER A 14 11.07 44.15 -41.98
CA SER A 14 10.36 43.92 -40.73
C SER A 14 10.50 42.46 -40.34
N VAL A 15 11.30 42.16 -39.30
CA VAL A 15 11.41 40.82 -38.68
C VAL A 15 10.20 40.62 -37.75
N LEU A 16 9.28 39.82 -38.17
CA LEU A 16 8.18 39.35 -37.30
C LEU A 16 8.75 38.28 -36.36
N ILE A 17 8.95 38.61 -35.09
CA ILE A 17 9.26 37.63 -34.04
C ILE A 17 7.93 36.91 -33.65
N LEU A 18 7.75 35.68 -34.13
CA LEU A 18 6.70 34.80 -33.73
C LEU A 18 7.05 34.25 -32.34
N ALA A 19 6.48 34.81 -31.26
CA ALA A 19 6.57 34.23 -29.92
C ALA A 19 5.72 32.94 -29.90
N ALA A 20 6.39 31.81 -29.98
CA ALA A 20 5.73 30.51 -29.74
C ALA A 20 5.34 30.41 -28.26
N PHE A 21 4.07 30.64 -27.97
CA PHE A 21 3.50 30.24 -26.68
C PHE A 21 3.57 28.72 -26.57
N VAL A 22 4.52 28.21 -25.78
CA VAL A 22 4.55 26.82 -25.35
C VAL A 22 3.41 26.69 -24.33
N LEU A 23 2.25 26.22 -24.77
CA LEU A 23 1.22 25.74 -23.87
C LEU A 23 1.81 24.57 -23.03
N PRO A 24 1.62 24.57 -21.71
CA PRO A 24 2.03 23.42 -20.92
C PRO A 24 1.34 22.19 -21.51
N GLY A 25 2.15 21.25 -22.04
CA GLY A 25 1.64 20.04 -22.64
C GLY A 25 0.78 19.29 -21.63
N ALA A 26 -0.44 18.90 -22.03
CA ALA A 26 -1.26 17.99 -21.25
C ALA A 26 -0.41 16.74 -20.91
N ALA A 27 -0.28 16.42 -19.64
CA ALA A 27 0.43 15.20 -19.22
C ALA A 27 -0.10 14.01 -20.00
N ALA A 28 0.80 13.18 -20.53
CA ALA A 28 0.39 11.95 -21.22
C ALA A 28 -0.53 11.12 -20.28
N PRO A 29 -1.62 10.53 -20.81
CA PRO A 29 -2.52 9.73 -20.00
C PRO A 29 -1.74 8.67 -19.22
N SER A 30 -2.03 8.50 -17.92
CA SER A 30 -1.40 7.46 -17.11
C SER A 30 -1.60 6.09 -17.76
N ALA A 31 -0.52 5.32 -17.88
CA ALA A 31 -0.59 3.92 -18.32
C ALA A 31 -1.35 3.04 -17.30
N VAL A 32 -1.46 3.48 -16.05
CA VAL A 32 -2.18 2.79 -14.99
C VAL A 32 -3.67 3.15 -15.03
N LYS A 33 -4.50 2.12 -15.14
CA LYS A 33 -5.97 2.24 -15.10
C LYS A 33 -6.55 1.66 -13.81
N ASN A 34 -5.80 0.82 -13.14
CA ASN A 34 -6.25 0.12 -11.95
C ASN A 34 -5.14 0.14 -10.89
N VAL A 35 -5.51 0.26 -9.63
CA VAL A 35 -4.59 0.19 -8.50
C VAL A 35 -5.09 -0.84 -7.49
N ILE A 36 -4.19 -1.70 -7.05
CA ILE A 36 -4.42 -2.64 -5.96
C ILE A 36 -3.51 -2.22 -4.82
N VAL A 37 -4.08 -2.02 -3.64
CA VAL A 37 -3.34 -1.69 -2.41
C VAL A 37 -3.55 -2.82 -1.43
N ILE A 38 -2.46 -3.38 -0.90
CA ILE A 38 -2.50 -4.40 0.15
C ILE A 38 -1.65 -3.90 1.31
N THR A 39 -2.22 -3.88 2.50
CA THR A 39 -1.49 -3.56 3.73
C THR A 39 -1.36 -4.81 4.60
N LEU A 40 -0.21 -4.92 5.26
CA LEU A 40 0.07 -5.93 6.27
C LEU A 40 0.25 -5.19 7.60
N ASP A 41 -0.73 -5.33 8.51
CA ASP A 41 -0.76 -4.61 9.77
C ASP A 41 0.47 -4.91 10.62
N GLY A 42 1.17 -3.88 11.07
CA GLY A 42 2.30 -3.99 11.97
C GLY A 42 3.47 -4.87 11.49
N LEU A 43 3.57 -5.18 10.19
CA LEU A 43 4.72 -5.95 9.67
C LEU A 43 5.98 -5.10 9.70
N ARG A 44 6.95 -5.48 10.56
CA ARG A 44 8.18 -4.74 10.77
C ARG A 44 9.06 -4.70 9.52
N TRP A 45 9.74 -3.59 9.31
CA TRP A 45 10.75 -3.47 8.25
C TRP A 45 11.93 -4.45 8.45
N GLN A 46 12.23 -4.87 9.69
CA GLN A 46 13.29 -5.81 10.01
C GLN A 46 13.11 -7.13 9.26
N GLU A 47 11.92 -7.74 9.37
CA GLU A 47 11.64 -9.00 8.67
C GLU A 47 11.56 -8.79 7.17
N LEU A 48 11.02 -7.65 6.72
CA LEU A 48 10.94 -7.36 5.29
C LEU A 48 12.34 -7.30 4.66
N PHE A 49 13.27 -6.55 5.27
CA PHE A 49 14.59 -6.29 4.68
C PHE A 49 15.67 -7.31 5.06
N SER A 50 15.52 -8.02 6.17
CA SER A 50 16.53 -8.96 6.68
C SER A 50 16.05 -10.40 6.80
N GLY A 51 14.74 -10.63 6.69
CA GLY A 51 14.12 -11.93 6.99
C GLY A 51 14.03 -12.18 8.50
N PRO A 52 13.78 -13.43 8.93
CA PRO A 52 13.59 -13.75 10.34
C PRO A 52 14.78 -13.35 11.21
N GLU A 53 14.48 -12.81 12.40
CA GLU A 53 15.46 -12.62 13.47
C GLU A 53 15.69 -13.92 14.21
N ARG A 54 16.97 -14.35 14.29
CA ARG A 54 17.34 -15.65 14.88
C ARG A 54 16.93 -15.77 16.34
N THR A 55 17.09 -14.70 17.10
CA THR A 55 16.82 -14.65 18.54
C THR A 55 15.32 -14.70 18.89
N LEU A 56 14.45 -14.47 17.92
CA LEU A 56 13.01 -14.58 18.07
C LEU A 56 12.44 -15.96 17.68
N LEU A 57 13.27 -16.82 17.06
CA LEU A 57 12.86 -18.16 16.63
C LEU A 57 12.82 -19.20 17.76
N GLY A 58 13.45 -18.93 18.90
CA GLY A 58 13.49 -19.80 20.06
C GLY A 58 14.41 -19.25 21.14
N LYS A 59 14.34 -19.82 22.34
CA LYS A 59 15.11 -19.39 23.51
C LYS A 59 16.54 -19.91 23.51
N ASP A 60 16.75 -21.06 22.88
CA ASP A 60 18.03 -21.71 22.75
C ASP A 60 18.23 -22.34 21.37
N GLU A 61 19.42 -22.89 21.12
CA GLU A 61 19.79 -23.43 19.82
C GLU A 61 18.91 -24.63 19.40
N GLN A 62 18.45 -25.41 20.34
CA GLN A 62 17.61 -26.58 20.06
C GLN A 62 16.19 -26.13 19.65
N GLU A 63 15.62 -25.19 20.36
CA GLU A 63 14.31 -24.61 19.98
C GLU A 63 14.40 -23.91 18.62
N ILE A 64 15.44 -23.09 18.40
CA ILE A 64 15.65 -22.36 17.14
C ILE A 64 15.71 -23.33 15.97
N THR A 65 16.65 -24.27 15.97
CA THR A 65 16.88 -25.19 14.85
C THR A 65 15.75 -26.23 14.70
N GLY A 66 15.06 -26.54 15.78
CA GLY A 66 13.88 -27.39 15.83
C GLY A 66 12.60 -26.73 15.29
N SER A 67 12.54 -25.40 15.19
CA SER A 67 11.33 -24.70 14.77
C SER A 67 11.03 -24.88 13.27
N SER A 68 9.75 -24.90 12.92
CA SER A 68 9.30 -24.98 11.52
C SER A 68 9.70 -23.72 10.75
N SER A 69 9.64 -22.57 11.40
CA SER A 69 10.01 -21.28 10.80
C SER A 69 11.49 -21.19 10.47
N TYR A 70 12.36 -21.74 11.33
CA TYR A 70 13.77 -21.86 11.02
C TYR A 70 13.99 -22.70 9.76
N ARG A 71 13.43 -23.91 9.71
CA ARG A 71 13.56 -24.79 8.54
C ARG A 71 13.05 -24.16 7.25
N ARG A 72 12.00 -23.37 7.31
CA ARG A 72 11.41 -22.74 6.12
C ARG A 72 12.15 -21.49 5.68
N PHE A 73 12.47 -20.61 6.59
CA PHE A 73 12.83 -19.24 6.28
C PHE A 73 14.27 -18.87 6.61
N TRP A 74 14.93 -19.62 7.53
CA TRP A 74 16.30 -19.32 7.87
C TRP A 74 17.26 -19.71 6.74
N LYS A 75 18.14 -18.76 6.39
CA LYS A 75 19.25 -18.90 5.44
C LYS A 75 20.45 -18.14 5.99
N GLU A 76 21.63 -18.38 5.39
CA GLU A 76 22.87 -17.78 5.88
C GLU A 76 22.90 -16.26 5.76
N THR A 77 22.46 -15.73 4.64
CA THR A 77 22.48 -14.27 4.41
C THR A 77 21.11 -13.62 4.62
N PRO A 78 21.06 -12.34 5.06
CA PRO A 78 19.81 -11.59 5.14
C PRO A 78 19.04 -11.55 3.82
N GLY A 79 19.74 -11.44 2.70
CA GLY A 79 19.14 -11.42 1.36
C GLY A 79 18.40 -12.71 1.03
N GLU A 80 18.97 -13.86 1.37
CA GLU A 80 18.33 -15.16 1.18
C GLU A 80 17.16 -15.37 2.16
N ARG A 81 17.31 -14.94 3.43
CA ARG A 81 16.24 -15.05 4.44
C ARG A 81 15.00 -14.27 4.04
N ARG A 82 15.16 -12.99 3.66
CA ARG A 82 14.04 -12.15 3.22
C ARG A 82 13.38 -12.68 1.95
N ALA A 83 14.16 -13.22 1.01
CA ALA A 83 13.63 -13.84 -0.21
C ALA A 83 12.89 -15.16 0.09
N ALA A 84 13.31 -15.92 1.10
CA ALA A 84 12.60 -17.11 1.56
C ALA A 84 11.27 -16.74 2.26
N LEU A 85 11.24 -15.64 3.02
CA LEU A 85 10.06 -15.17 3.72
C LEU A 85 9.03 -14.53 2.77
N MET A 86 9.47 -13.64 1.89
CA MET A 86 8.59 -12.89 0.98
C MET A 86 9.09 -13.00 -0.48
N PRO A 87 8.99 -14.18 -1.09
CA PRO A 87 9.58 -14.44 -2.41
C PRO A 87 9.00 -13.58 -3.53
N PHE A 88 7.69 -13.31 -3.57
CA PHE A 88 7.08 -12.48 -4.59
C PHE A 88 7.52 -11.01 -4.44
N PHE A 89 7.55 -10.52 -3.22
CA PHE A 89 8.03 -9.16 -2.94
C PHE A 89 9.43 -8.94 -3.52
N TRP A 90 10.36 -9.86 -3.27
CA TRP A 90 11.75 -9.69 -3.68
C TRP A 90 12.01 -10.00 -5.15
N THR A 91 11.30 -10.99 -5.73
CA THR A 91 11.54 -11.39 -7.13
C THR A 91 10.75 -10.56 -8.15
N VAL A 92 9.66 -9.92 -7.73
CA VAL A 92 8.81 -9.14 -8.63
C VAL A 92 8.71 -7.68 -8.18
N VAL A 93 8.21 -7.42 -6.96
CA VAL A 93 7.91 -6.05 -6.54
C VAL A 93 9.20 -5.22 -6.43
N ALA A 94 10.20 -5.72 -5.71
CA ALA A 94 11.47 -5.02 -5.56
C ALA A 94 12.30 -5.01 -6.86
N ALA A 95 12.22 -6.07 -7.67
CA ALA A 95 12.98 -6.14 -8.92
C ALA A 95 12.42 -5.24 -10.03
N GLN A 96 11.10 -5.03 -10.06
CA GLN A 96 10.42 -4.32 -11.14
C GLN A 96 9.81 -2.97 -10.71
N GLY A 97 9.88 -2.63 -9.44
CA GLY A 97 9.27 -1.44 -8.86
C GLY A 97 10.23 -0.64 -8.00
N GLN A 98 9.69 -0.01 -6.97
CA GLN A 98 10.44 0.80 -6.00
C GLN A 98 10.01 0.45 -4.58
N VAL A 99 10.98 0.36 -3.67
CA VAL A 99 10.79 0.02 -2.26
C VAL A 99 11.44 1.08 -1.39
N PHE A 100 10.70 1.55 -0.39
CA PHE A 100 11.09 2.60 0.55
C PHE A 100 11.10 2.03 1.98
N GLY A 101 12.01 2.53 2.82
CA GLY A 101 12.02 2.22 4.25
C GLY A 101 13.13 1.28 4.69
N ASP A 102 14.17 1.02 3.87
CA ASP A 102 15.36 0.26 4.28
C ASP A 102 16.38 1.18 4.96
N PRO A 103 16.52 1.16 6.31
CA PRO A 103 17.45 2.03 7.02
C PRO A 103 18.91 1.77 6.65
N ALA A 104 19.26 0.53 6.26
CA ALA A 104 20.61 0.19 5.84
C ALA A 104 21.05 0.92 4.56
N ARG A 105 20.09 1.48 3.80
CA ARG A 105 20.31 2.29 2.62
C ARG A 105 20.03 3.78 2.82
N GLY A 106 19.84 4.21 4.08
CA GLY A 106 19.42 5.58 4.38
C GLY A 106 18.03 5.93 3.88
N SER A 107 17.22 4.92 3.56
CA SER A 107 15.82 5.10 3.19
C SER A 107 14.96 5.01 4.46
N VAL A 108 14.26 6.09 4.77
CA VAL A 108 13.38 6.17 5.94
C VAL A 108 11.93 6.23 5.47
N SER A 109 11.10 5.32 5.95
CA SER A 109 9.64 5.42 5.86
C SER A 109 9.06 5.41 7.26
N ARG A 110 8.08 6.27 7.53
CA ARG A 110 7.50 6.36 8.87
C ARG A 110 6.06 6.86 8.86
N VAL A 111 5.31 6.42 9.88
CA VAL A 111 4.05 7.03 10.28
C VAL A 111 4.33 8.29 11.09
N THR A 112 3.54 9.36 10.91
CA THR A 112 3.84 10.70 11.47
C THR A 112 2.84 11.20 12.50
N ASN A 113 1.76 10.44 12.78
CA ASN A 113 0.72 10.82 13.73
C ASN A 113 1.18 10.86 15.21
N GLY A 114 2.38 10.36 15.51
CA GLY A 114 2.92 10.32 16.88
C GLY A 114 2.24 9.32 17.81
N LEU A 115 1.37 8.47 17.28
CA LEU A 115 0.62 7.45 18.01
C LEU A 115 1.12 6.04 17.71
N TRP A 116 1.48 5.77 16.43
CA TRP A 116 2.15 4.57 15.93
C TRP A 116 1.39 3.28 16.24
N PHE A 117 0.07 3.30 15.99
CA PHE A 117 -0.82 2.15 16.06
C PHE A 117 -1.92 2.25 14.99
N SER A 118 -2.71 1.20 14.84
CA SER A 118 -3.42 0.86 13.61
C SER A 118 -4.41 1.92 13.12
N TYR A 119 -5.45 2.31 13.89
CA TYR A 119 -6.43 3.23 13.32
C TYR A 119 -5.82 4.58 12.89
N PRO A 120 -5.05 5.30 13.72
CA PRO A 120 -4.37 6.52 13.29
C PRO A 120 -3.40 6.30 12.13
N GLY A 121 -2.71 5.15 12.07
CA GLY A 121 -1.82 4.76 10.98
C GLY A 121 -2.57 4.61 9.65
N TYR A 122 -3.65 3.85 9.64
CA TYR A 122 -4.51 3.70 8.46
C TYR A 122 -5.19 5.01 8.06
N ALA A 123 -5.67 5.79 9.03
CA ALA A 123 -6.27 7.09 8.75
C ALA A 123 -5.27 8.04 8.08
N GLU A 124 -4.03 8.14 8.58
CA GLU A 124 -2.96 8.91 7.96
C GLU A 124 -2.65 8.42 6.54
N MET A 125 -2.50 7.11 6.37
CA MET A 125 -2.18 6.48 5.10
C MET A 125 -3.24 6.75 4.03
N LEU A 126 -4.52 6.63 4.37
CA LEU A 126 -5.62 6.68 3.42
C LEU A 126 -6.17 8.11 3.20
N SER A 127 -5.97 9.02 4.16
CA SER A 127 -6.36 10.43 4.02
C SER A 127 -5.22 11.36 3.60
N GLY A 128 -3.98 10.91 3.75
CA GLY A 128 -2.80 11.72 3.48
C GLY A 128 -2.45 12.73 4.58
N VAL A 129 -3.08 12.64 5.74
CA VAL A 129 -2.92 13.59 6.87
C VAL A 129 -2.84 12.84 8.18
N ALA A 130 -1.86 13.21 9.02
CA ALA A 130 -1.86 12.86 10.44
C ALA A 130 -2.83 13.80 11.18
N ASP A 131 -3.99 13.31 11.58
CA ASP A 131 -5.03 14.12 12.22
C ASP A 131 -5.13 13.78 13.71
N PRO A 132 -4.90 14.74 14.64
CA PRO A 132 -4.96 14.49 16.07
C PRO A 132 -6.34 14.13 16.60
N ARG A 133 -7.40 14.28 15.80
CA ARG A 133 -8.75 13.83 16.17
C ARG A 133 -8.94 12.32 16.04
N VAL A 134 -8.02 11.64 15.36
CA VAL A 134 -7.98 10.19 15.24
C VAL A 134 -6.87 9.71 16.18
N ASP A 135 -7.22 9.44 17.44
CA ASP A 135 -6.27 9.24 18.52
C ASP A 135 -6.44 7.92 19.29
N SER A 136 -7.36 7.06 18.84
CA SER A 136 -7.65 5.77 19.44
C SER A 136 -8.05 4.73 18.39
N ASN A 137 -8.19 3.46 18.83
CA ASN A 137 -8.83 2.39 18.07
C ASN A 137 -10.33 2.29 18.40
N ASP A 138 -10.98 3.38 18.77
CA ASP A 138 -12.41 3.38 19.02
C ASP A 138 -13.22 3.40 17.71
N LYS A 139 -14.43 2.84 17.77
CA LYS A 139 -15.36 2.79 16.63
C LYS A 139 -16.00 4.15 16.34
N VAL A 140 -15.17 5.15 16.08
CA VAL A 140 -15.56 6.51 15.71
C VAL A 140 -15.28 6.73 14.23
N PRO A 141 -16.27 7.14 13.41
CA PRO A 141 -16.05 7.35 11.98
C PRO A 141 -14.95 8.38 11.69
N ASN A 142 -14.03 8.03 10.79
CA ASN A 142 -12.93 8.91 10.35
C ASN A 142 -13.48 10.27 9.86
N PRO A 143 -13.07 11.39 10.49
CA PRO A 143 -13.51 12.72 10.05
C PRO A 143 -12.94 13.10 8.68
N ASN A 144 -11.83 12.49 8.26
CA ASN A 144 -11.13 12.80 7.02
C ASN A 144 -11.69 12.01 5.84
N VAL A 145 -11.75 12.64 4.68
CA VAL A 145 -12.08 11.98 3.42
C VAL A 145 -10.88 11.14 2.98
N THR A 146 -11.05 9.84 2.84
CA THR A 146 -9.99 8.96 2.36
C THR A 146 -9.85 9.04 0.83
N VAL A 147 -8.70 8.66 0.29
CA VAL A 147 -8.50 8.57 -1.17
C VAL A 147 -9.48 7.59 -1.82
N LEU A 148 -9.88 6.53 -1.10
CA LEU A 148 -10.86 5.55 -1.59
C LEU A 148 -12.26 6.17 -1.68
N GLU A 149 -12.69 6.92 -0.67
CA GLU A 149 -13.94 7.69 -0.66
C GLU A 149 -13.96 8.71 -1.80
N TRP A 150 -12.90 9.51 -1.89
CA TRP A 150 -12.79 10.53 -2.93
C TRP A 150 -12.82 9.93 -4.34
N LEU A 151 -12.07 8.87 -4.61
CA LEU A 151 -12.12 8.16 -5.90
C LEU A 151 -13.52 7.62 -6.18
N ASN A 152 -14.20 7.01 -5.19
CA ASN A 152 -15.56 6.51 -5.37
C ASN A 152 -16.57 7.63 -5.72
N GLY A 153 -16.31 8.86 -5.28
CA GLY A 153 -17.07 10.05 -5.64
C GLY A 153 -16.88 10.49 -7.11
N LEU A 154 -15.74 10.18 -7.72
CA LEU A 154 -15.46 10.55 -9.11
C LEU A 154 -16.26 9.67 -10.11
N PRO A 155 -16.83 10.25 -11.17
CA PRO A 155 -17.63 9.49 -12.15
C PRO A 155 -16.91 8.28 -12.74
N ALA A 156 -15.59 8.38 -12.97
CA ALA A 156 -14.77 7.32 -13.57
C ALA A 156 -14.59 6.10 -12.65
N TYR A 157 -14.75 6.27 -11.34
CA TYR A 157 -14.48 5.22 -10.33
C TYR A 157 -15.71 4.84 -9.52
N ARG A 158 -16.82 5.54 -9.66
CA ARG A 158 -18.05 5.30 -8.90
C ARG A 158 -18.51 3.84 -9.04
N GLY A 159 -18.63 3.16 -7.90
CA GLY A 159 -18.98 1.74 -7.83
C GLY A 159 -17.88 0.81 -8.35
N ARG A 160 -16.66 1.32 -8.55
CA ARG A 160 -15.46 0.55 -8.97
C ARG A 160 -14.33 0.63 -7.95
N VAL A 161 -14.64 1.05 -6.74
CA VAL A 161 -13.74 1.00 -5.58
C VAL A 161 -14.28 -0.07 -4.65
N ALA A 162 -13.42 -0.97 -4.19
CA ALA A 162 -13.77 -2.04 -3.26
C ALA A 162 -12.70 -2.11 -2.16
N ALA A 163 -13.15 -2.43 -0.93
CA ALA A 163 -12.27 -2.60 0.21
C ALA A 163 -12.65 -3.87 0.98
N PHE A 164 -11.65 -4.58 1.46
CA PHE A 164 -11.76 -5.77 2.29
C PHE A 164 -10.77 -5.64 3.44
N GLY A 165 -11.16 -5.98 4.64
CA GLY A 165 -10.26 -5.90 5.79
C GLY A 165 -10.52 -6.99 6.82
N ALA A 166 -9.45 -7.41 7.46
CA ALA A 166 -9.46 -8.33 8.57
C ALA A 166 -9.54 -7.57 9.90
N TRP A 167 -10.44 -6.59 9.98
CA TRP A 167 -10.66 -5.82 11.21
C TRP A 167 -12.03 -5.12 11.20
N ASP A 168 -12.75 -5.18 12.29
CA ASP A 168 -14.08 -4.59 12.44
C ASP A 168 -14.07 -3.05 12.49
N LEU A 169 -12.90 -2.44 12.53
CA LEU A 169 -12.72 -0.99 12.42
C LEU A 169 -12.59 -0.48 10.99
N LEU A 170 -12.42 -1.35 9.98
CA LEU A 170 -12.34 -0.90 8.59
C LEU A 170 -13.53 -0.04 8.14
N PRO A 171 -14.80 -0.34 8.51
CA PRO A 171 -15.93 0.54 8.17
C PRO A 171 -15.81 1.95 8.75
N TYR A 172 -15.20 2.09 9.92
CA TYR A 172 -14.98 3.39 10.58
C TYR A 172 -13.81 4.14 9.96
N ILE A 173 -12.70 3.46 9.67
CA ILE A 173 -11.53 4.02 8.96
C ILE A 173 -11.96 4.61 7.61
N LEU A 174 -12.82 3.90 6.87
CA LEU A 174 -13.33 4.32 5.56
C LEU A 174 -14.58 5.19 5.65
N ASN A 175 -15.13 5.39 6.85
CA ASN A 175 -16.40 6.09 7.08
C ASN A 175 -17.47 5.64 6.07
N VAL A 176 -17.82 4.34 6.11
CA VAL A 176 -18.69 3.72 5.11
C VAL A 176 -20.08 4.36 5.04
N GLU A 177 -20.54 4.95 6.14
CA GLU A 177 -21.80 5.69 6.20
C GLU A 177 -21.75 6.93 5.27
N ARG A 178 -20.68 7.69 5.31
CA ARG A 178 -20.47 8.87 4.46
C ARG A 178 -20.00 8.48 3.06
N SER A 179 -19.03 7.56 2.97
CA SER A 179 -18.37 7.21 1.69
C SER A 179 -19.23 6.36 0.77
N GLY A 180 -20.20 5.61 1.33
CA GLY A 180 -20.98 4.62 0.58
C GLY A 180 -20.14 3.48 -0.01
N LEU A 181 -18.89 3.31 0.45
CA LEU A 181 -18.01 2.24 -0.01
C LEU A 181 -18.55 0.88 0.44
N PRO A 182 -18.54 -0.14 -0.42
CA PRO A 182 -18.90 -1.49 -0.03
C PRO A 182 -17.75 -2.17 0.72
N ALA A 183 -17.48 -1.71 1.93
CA ALA A 183 -16.51 -2.31 2.84
C ALA A 183 -17.24 -2.92 4.03
N GLY A 184 -16.89 -4.14 4.38
CA GLY A 184 -17.35 -4.84 5.58
C GLY A 184 -16.29 -4.86 6.67
N ASP A 185 -16.71 -5.25 7.85
CA ASP A 185 -15.89 -5.45 9.05
C ASP A 185 -15.14 -6.80 9.04
N GLY A 186 -15.30 -7.58 7.99
CA GLY A 186 -14.75 -8.93 7.87
C GLY A 186 -15.69 -10.03 8.39
N PHE A 187 -16.83 -9.66 9.00
CA PHE A 187 -17.85 -10.54 9.57
C PHE A 187 -19.27 -10.27 8.99
N PRO A 188 -19.66 -10.84 7.84
CA PRO A 188 -18.93 -11.80 7.01
C PRO A 188 -17.93 -11.13 6.02
N PRO A 189 -16.94 -11.88 5.50
CA PRO A 189 -15.99 -11.39 4.51
C PRO A 189 -16.64 -10.80 3.26
N VAL A 190 -17.78 -11.32 2.85
CA VAL A 190 -18.60 -10.81 1.74
C VAL A 190 -19.98 -10.41 2.26
N PRO A 191 -20.23 -9.16 2.63
CA PRO A 191 -21.50 -8.73 3.24
C PRO A 191 -22.74 -8.96 2.37
N ARG A 192 -22.59 -9.00 1.04
CA ARG A 192 -23.68 -9.20 0.07
C ARG A 192 -23.25 -10.20 -1.00
N PRO A 193 -23.23 -11.51 -0.69
CA PRO A 193 -22.79 -12.55 -1.61
C PRO A 193 -23.79 -12.70 -2.77
N ARG A 194 -23.26 -12.76 -4.02
CA ARG A 194 -24.04 -12.91 -5.25
C ARG A 194 -23.82 -14.26 -5.93
N THR A 195 -22.68 -14.89 -5.63
CA THR A 195 -22.30 -16.18 -6.25
C THR A 195 -22.24 -17.28 -5.18
N GLU A 196 -22.31 -18.54 -5.60
CA GLU A 196 -22.10 -19.68 -4.70
C GLU A 196 -20.72 -19.63 -4.05
N ARG A 197 -19.70 -19.20 -4.81
CA ARG A 197 -18.36 -19.08 -4.27
C ARG A 197 -18.25 -17.99 -3.19
N GLU A 198 -18.93 -16.86 -3.35
CA GLU A 198 -18.99 -15.83 -2.33
C GLU A 198 -19.71 -16.34 -1.06
N ARG A 199 -20.77 -17.13 -1.21
CA ARG A 199 -21.44 -17.78 -0.06
C ARG A 199 -20.53 -18.79 0.63
N ALA A 200 -19.88 -19.67 -0.15
CA ALA A 200 -18.94 -20.65 0.40
C ALA A 200 -17.73 -19.99 1.12
N ILE A 201 -17.33 -18.78 0.73
CA ILE A 201 -16.32 -18.04 1.49
C ILE A 201 -16.85 -17.60 2.85
N ASN A 202 -18.10 -17.15 2.93
CA ASN A 202 -18.75 -16.80 4.20
C ASN A 202 -18.97 -18.04 5.07
N ASP A 203 -19.49 -19.12 4.51
CA ASP A 203 -19.69 -20.39 5.22
C ASP A 203 -18.37 -20.90 5.82
N LEU A 204 -17.26 -20.82 5.03
CA LEU A 204 -15.94 -21.17 5.53
C LEU A 204 -15.47 -20.23 6.66
N ALA A 205 -15.78 -18.94 6.58
CA ALA A 205 -15.42 -17.99 7.62
C ALA A 205 -16.19 -18.28 8.93
N ASP A 206 -17.46 -18.63 8.83
CA ASP A 206 -18.30 -18.98 9.98
C ASP A 206 -17.84 -20.29 10.67
N ASP A 207 -17.23 -21.21 9.92
CA ASP A 207 -16.64 -22.45 10.43
C ASP A 207 -15.28 -22.27 11.12
N LEU A 208 -14.63 -21.10 10.95
CA LEU A 208 -13.34 -20.83 11.58
C LEU A 208 -13.52 -20.37 13.04
N PRO A 209 -12.62 -20.79 13.95
CA PRO A 209 -12.70 -20.33 15.32
C PRO A 209 -12.44 -18.81 15.40
N PRO A 210 -13.23 -18.07 16.20
CA PRO A 210 -12.92 -16.68 16.53
C PRO A 210 -11.71 -16.66 17.47
N ILE A 211 -10.54 -16.31 16.95
CA ILE A 211 -9.31 -16.27 17.75
C ILE A 211 -9.20 -14.95 18.48
N TRP A 212 -9.58 -13.84 17.81
CA TRP A 212 -9.51 -12.48 18.35
C TRP A 212 -10.86 -11.78 18.26
N ASP A 213 -11.11 -10.88 19.19
CA ASP A 213 -12.26 -9.98 19.13
C ASP A 213 -12.05 -8.93 18.03
N GLY A 214 -12.99 -8.84 17.10
CA GLY A 214 -12.98 -7.83 16.05
C GLY A 214 -12.01 -8.06 14.90
N ALA A 215 -11.13 -9.08 14.97
CA ALA A 215 -10.16 -9.39 13.92
C ALA A 215 -10.37 -10.83 13.40
N PRO A 216 -10.97 -11.01 12.20
CA PRO A 216 -11.06 -12.33 11.58
C PRO A 216 -9.72 -12.75 10.99
N LEU A 217 -9.56 -14.06 10.78
CA LEU A 217 -8.40 -14.56 10.03
C LEU A 217 -8.35 -13.98 8.62
N ASP A 218 -7.13 -13.73 8.12
CA ASP A 218 -6.90 -13.14 6.79
C ASP A 218 -7.38 -14.00 5.63
N ALA A 219 -7.39 -15.32 5.79
CA ALA A 219 -7.62 -16.25 4.69
C ALA A 219 -8.99 -16.07 3.99
N PRO A 220 -10.14 -15.95 4.69
CA PRO A 220 -11.43 -15.64 4.07
C PRO A 220 -11.44 -14.28 3.37
N ILE A 221 -10.82 -13.26 3.97
CA ILE A 221 -10.69 -11.90 3.42
C ILE A 221 -9.91 -11.93 2.10
N MET A 222 -8.80 -12.65 2.06
CA MET A 222 -7.99 -12.86 0.85
C MET A 222 -8.81 -13.51 -0.28
N GLN A 223 -9.64 -14.51 0.05
CA GLN A 223 -10.49 -15.17 -0.94
C GLN A 223 -11.61 -14.24 -1.44
N ALA A 224 -12.24 -13.48 -0.53
CA ALA A 224 -13.27 -12.50 -0.88
C ALA A 224 -12.73 -11.42 -1.83
N ALA A 225 -11.55 -10.88 -1.52
CA ALA A 225 -10.88 -9.88 -2.37
C ALA A 225 -10.53 -10.43 -3.76
N LEU A 226 -9.99 -11.66 -3.84
CA LEU A 226 -9.71 -12.34 -5.11
C LEU A 226 -10.97 -12.61 -5.94
N GLU A 227 -12.05 -13.02 -5.30
CA GLU A 227 -13.32 -13.24 -5.98
C GLU A 227 -13.92 -11.92 -6.46
N CYS A 228 -13.85 -10.86 -5.67
CA CYS A 228 -14.25 -9.52 -6.08
C CYS A 228 -13.45 -9.04 -7.29
N LEU A 229 -12.13 -9.23 -7.30
CA LEU A 229 -11.28 -8.87 -8.44
C LEU A 229 -11.77 -9.55 -9.75
N ARG A 230 -12.14 -10.83 -9.67
CA ARG A 230 -12.57 -11.62 -10.83
C ARG A 230 -13.98 -11.27 -11.30
N THR A 231 -14.92 -11.07 -10.38
CA THR A 231 -16.35 -10.97 -10.65
C THR A 231 -16.83 -9.54 -10.77
N ARG A 232 -16.44 -8.66 -9.84
CA ARG A 232 -16.87 -7.26 -9.78
C ARG A 232 -15.92 -6.30 -10.49
N ARG A 233 -14.68 -6.69 -10.68
CA ARG A 233 -13.66 -6.00 -11.49
C ARG A 233 -13.47 -4.53 -11.07
N PRO A 234 -13.15 -4.24 -9.79
CA PRO A 234 -12.92 -2.89 -9.33
C PRO A 234 -11.71 -2.26 -10.02
N ARG A 235 -11.71 -0.94 -10.21
CA ARG A 235 -10.53 -0.19 -10.64
C ARG A 235 -9.57 0.10 -9.49
N VAL A 236 -10.10 0.18 -8.28
CA VAL A 236 -9.33 0.34 -7.05
C VAL A 236 -9.75 -0.75 -6.08
N LEU A 237 -8.80 -1.57 -5.67
CA LEU A 237 -9.00 -2.63 -4.68
C LEU A 237 -8.07 -2.39 -3.50
N TYR A 238 -8.62 -2.23 -2.31
CA TYR A 238 -7.89 -2.15 -1.07
C TYR A 238 -8.11 -3.43 -0.25
N VAL A 239 -7.02 -3.98 0.28
CA VAL A 239 -7.07 -5.16 1.16
C VAL A 239 -6.19 -4.93 2.37
N MET A 240 -6.78 -4.94 3.55
CA MET A 240 -6.10 -4.84 4.84
C MET A 240 -6.01 -6.23 5.47
N LEU A 241 -4.79 -6.71 5.72
CA LEU A 241 -4.49 -7.97 6.37
C LEU A 241 -4.03 -7.69 7.80
N GLY A 242 -4.60 -8.41 8.78
CA GLY A 242 -4.43 -8.14 10.21
C GLY A 242 -3.53 -9.14 10.94
N GLU A 243 -3.38 -10.37 10.43
CA GLU A 243 -2.74 -11.45 11.19
C GLU A 243 -1.27 -11.20 11.59
N THR A 244 -0.54 -10.34 10.89
CA THR A 244 0.84 -9.99 11.30
C THR A 244 0.84 -9.19 12.61
N ASP A 245 -0.15 -8.33 12.84
CA ASP A 245 -0.27 -7.60 14.09
C ASP A 245 -0.73 -8.51 15.23
N GLU A 246 -1.79 -9.26 15.01
CA GLU A 246 -2.40 -10.12 16.00
C GLU A 246 -1.43 -11.20 16.52
N TRP A 247 -0.73 -11.91 15.61
CA TRP A 247 0.24 -12.92 16.04
C TRP A 247 1.45 -12.34 16.76
N ALA A 248 1.83 -11.08 16.45
CA ALA A 248 2.87 -10.42 17.21
C ALA A 248 2.41 -10.14 18.64
N HIS A 249 1.19 -9.65 18.86
CA HIS A 249 0.60 -9.46 20.19
C HIS A 249 0.53 -10.77 20.99
N GLU A 250 0.24 -11.88 20.32
CA GLU A 250 0.24 -13.22 20.92
C GLU A 250 1.65 -13.79 21.15
N ARG A 251 2.72 -13.05 20.83
CA ARG A 251 4.12 -13.48 20.92
C ARG A 251 4.41 -14.74 20.09
N ARG A 252 3.63 -14.99 19.05
CA ARG A 252 3.74 -16.13 18.15
C ARG A 252 4.54 -15.75 16.91
N TYR A 253 5.86 -15.60 17.11
CA TYR A 253 6.76 -15.21 16.01
C TYR A 253 6.72 -16.19 14.82
N ASP A 254 6.48 -17.47 15.09
CA ASP A 254 6.28 -18.49 14.07
C ASP A 254 5.06 -18.21 13.19
N LEU A 255 3.93 -17.83 13.78
CA LEU A 255 2.70 -17.49 13.06
C LEU A 255 2.74 -16.10 12.43
N TYR A 256 3.43 -15.15 13.07
CA TYR A 256 3.73 -13.83 12.51
C TYR A 256 4.51 -13.96 11.17
N LEU A 257 5.57 -14.75 11.14
CA LEU A 257 6.32 -15.02 9.91
C LEU A 257 5.47 -15.75 8.87
N ASP A 258 4.65 -16.72 9.30
CA ASP A 258 3.75 -17.41 8.40
C ASP A 258 2.66 -16.48 7.84
N ALA A 259 2.14 -15.54 8.62
CA ALA A 259 1.21 -14.51 8.17
C ALA A 259 1.87 -13.61 7.11
N ALA A 260 3.09 -13.12 7.34
CA ALA A 260 3.86 -12.36 6.36
C ALA A 260 4.05 -13.14 5.04
N PHE A 261 4.43 -14.42 5.13
CA PHE A 261 4.57 -15.30 3.97
C PHE A 261 3.24 -15.50 3.22
N ARG A 262 2.12 -15.68 3.94
CA ARG A 262 0.79 -15.81 3.34
C ARG A 262 0.34 -14.51 2.67
N GLY A 263 0.64 -13.36 3.28
CA GLY A 263 0.40 -12.04 2.70
C GLY A 263 1.14 -11.84 1.38
N ASP A 264 2.43 -12.23 1.32
CA ASP A 264 3.23 -12.21 0.09
C ASP A 264 2.65 -13.15 -1.00
N ARG A 265 2.26 -14.38 -0.61
CA ARG A 265 1.58 -15.31 -1.52
C ARG A 265 0.24 -14.76 -2.03
N PHE A 266 -0.50 -14.07 -1.19
CA PHE A 266 -1.75 -13.43 -1.59
C PHE A 266 -1.48 -12.31 -2.60
N ALA A 267 -0.52 -11.43 -2.31
CA ALA A 267 -0.11 -10.38 -3.25
C ALA A 267 0.28 -10.96 -4.62
N ARG A 268 1.05 -12.06 -4.64
CA ARG A 268 1.36 -12.79 -5.87
C ARG A 268 0.09 -13.27 -6.60
N ARG A 269 -0.83 -13.91 -5.88
CA ARG A 269 -2.07 -14.45 -6.47
C ARG A 269 -2.96 -13.37 -7.08
N VAL A 270 -3.05 -12.23 -6.39
CA VAL A 270 -3.80 -11.05 -6.88
C VAL A 270 -3.13 -10.48 -8.12
N TRP A 271 -1.81 -10.29 -8.07
CA TRP A 271 -1.03 -9.79 -9.20
C TRP A 271 -1.15 -10.69 -10.43
N GLU A 272 -0.91 -11.99 -10.27
CA GLU A 272 -1.03 -12.95 -11.35
C GLU A 272 -2.46 -13.05 -11.92
N ALA A 273 -3.48 -12.96 -11.05
CA ALA A 273 -4.87 -12.93 -11.50
C ALA A 273 -5.13 -11.67 -12.34
N ALA A 274 -4.67 -10.51 -11.88
CA ALA A 274 -4.79 -9.25 -12.62
C ALA A 274 -4.08 -9.34 -13.98
N GLN A 275 -2.84 -9.85 -14.04
CA GLN A 275 -2.10 -9.96 -15.29
C GLN A 275 -2.70 -10.95 -16.31
N ARG A 276 -3.59 -11.86 -15.87
CA ARG A 276 -4.33 -12.76 -16.79
C ARG A 276 -5.66 -12.20 -17.27
N MET A 277 -6.11 -11.07 -16.73
CA MET A 277 -7.41 -10.48 -17.08
C MET A 277 -7.22 -9.27 -18.01
N PRO A 278 -7.82 -9.24 -19.20
CA PRO A 278 -7.55 -8.22 -20.22
C PRO A 278 -7.71 -6.78 -19.75
N GLN A 279 -8.66 -6.51 -18.82
CA GLN A 279 -8.88 -5.15 -18.30
C GLN A 279 -7.81 -4.69 -17.31
N TYR A 280 -7.01 -5.61 -16.77
CA TYR A 280 -5.97 -5.32 -15.77
C TYR A 280 -4.56 -5.50 -16.33
N ALA A 281 -4.38 -6.45 -17.25
CA ALA A 281 -3.06 -6.79 -17.79
C ALA A 281 -2.35 -5.56 -18.35
N GLY A 282 -1.11 -5.33 -17.90
CA GLY A 282 -0.29 -4.20 -18.32
C GLY A 282 -0.81 -2.81 -17.94
N THR A 283 -1.90 -2.71 -17.18
CA THR A 283 -2.53 -1.43 -16.78
C THR A 283 -2.81 -1.34 -15.29
N THR A 284 -2.25 -2.23 -14.49
CA THR A 284 -2.46 -2.30 -13.03
C THR A 284 -1.18 -1.98 -12.30
N ALA A 285 -1.24 -1.11 -11.30
CA ALA A 285 -0.21 -0.93 -10.30
C ALA A 285 -0.59 -1.66 -9.00
N LEU A 286 0.43 -2.20 -8.32
CA LEU A 286 0.32 -2.80 -6.99
C LEU A 286 1.11 -1.97 -6.01
N VAL A 287 0.49 -1.64 -4.89
CA VAL A 287 1.08 -0.94 -3.75
C VAL A 287 1.02 -1.86 -2.54
N LEU A 288 2.15 -2.06 -1.88
CA LEU A 288 2.25 -2.81 -0.63
C LEU A 288 2.78 -1.87 0.46
N ALA A 289 2.21 -1.94 1.66
CA ALA A 289 2.62 -1.08 2.77
C ALA A 289 2.30 -1.72 4.13
N THR A 290 2.83 -1.11 5.20
CA THR A 290 2.39 -1.33 6.58
C THR A 290 1.95 0.00 7.18
N ASP A 291 1.01 -0.04 8.10
CA ASP A 291 0.42 1.14 8.74
C ASP A 291 1.28 1.69 9.88
N HIS A 292 1.94 0.82 10.64
CA HIS A 292 2.94 1.14 11.66
C HIS A 292 4.01 0.05 11.74
N GLY A 293 5.06 0.31 12.48
CA GLY A 293 6.07 -0.66 12.86
C GLY A 293 5.85 -1.19 14.28
N ARG A 294 6.88 -1.83 14.82
CA ARG A 294 6.90 -2.40 16.16
C ARG A 294 8.27 -2.17 16.80
N GLY A 295 8.40 -2.50 18.07
CA GLY A 295 9.67 -2.48 18.78
C GLY A 295 10.77 -3.27 18.05
N ALA A 296 12.00 -2.82 18.21
CA ALA A 296 13.16 -3.34 17.49
C ALA A 296 13.91 -4.43 18.25
N THR A 297 13.53 -4.74 19.50
CA THR A 297 14.25 -5.67 20.37
C THR A 297 13.42 -6.92 20.69
N ASN A 298 14.06 -7.96 21.19
CA ASN A 298 13.37 -9.18 21.65
C ASN A 298 12.35 -8.89 22.78
N ALA A 299 12.50 -7.79 23.50
CA ALA A 299 11.62 -7.45 24.59
C ALA A 299 10.34 -6.76 24.12
N ASP A 300 10.39 -6.00 23.03
CA ASP A 300 9.33 -5.09 22.59
C ASP A 300 8.83 -5.34 21.14
N TRP A 301 9.37 -6.32 20.41
CA TRP A 301 8.91 -6.61 19.03
C TRP A 301 7.41 -6.93 18.93
N THR A 302 6.81 -7.34 20.03
CA THR A 302 5.37 -7.63 20.16
C THR A 302 4.52 -6.39 20.28
N ASP A 303 5.15 -5.26 20.63
CA ASP A 303 4.45 -4.04 21.00
C ASP A 303 4.67 -2.93 19.97
N HIS A 304 3.74 -2.01 19.93
CA HIS A 304 3.78 -0.80 19.13
C HIS A 304 3.20 0.39 19.93
N GLY A 305 3.14 1.56 19.30
CA GLY A 305 2.57 2.74 19.91
C GLY A 305 3.63 3.72 20.43
N ARG A 306 3.19 4.90 20.79
CA ARG A 306 4.00 6.09 21.15
C ARG A 306 5.18 5.82 22.10
N LYS A 307 5.06 4.82 22.97
CA LYS A 307 6.08 4.52 23.99
C LYS A 307 7.07 3.45 23.54
N VAL A 308 6.87 2.88 22.37
CA VAL A 308 7.69 1.79 21.84
C VAL A 308 8.64 2.36 20.78
N PRO A 309 9.94 2.47 21.07
CA PRO A 309 10.92 2.96 20.09
C PRO A 309 10.90 2.12 18.80
N ALA A 310 11.07 2.78 17.67
CA ALA A 310 11.05 2.20 16.32
C ALA A 310 9.66 1.80 15.77
N ALA A 311 8.59 1.90 16.57
CA ALA A 311 7.23 1.61 16.08
C ALA A 311 6.73 2.62 15.03
N GLU A 312 7.37 3.77 14.89
CA GLU A 312 7.13 4.72 13.79
C GLU A 312 7.66 4.23 12.44
N GLY A 313 8.61 3.29 12.45
CA GLY A 313 9.30 2.81 11.24
C GLY A 313 8.43 1.91 10.38
N THR A 314 8.16 2.32 9.15
CA THR A 314 7.31 1.60 8.19
C THR A 314 8.07 1.28 6.90
N TRP A 315 7.36 0.73 5.94
CA TRP A 315 7.86 0.50 4.58
C TRP A 315 6.73 0.61 3.57
N MET A 316 7.06 0.98 2.34
CA MET A 316 6.15 1.02 1.21
C MET A 316 6.82 0.52 -0.05
N ALA A 317 6.06 -0.14 -0.91
CA ALA A 317 6.54 -0.60 -2.21
C ALA A 317 5.49 -0.38 -3.30
N VAL A 318 5.95 -0.01 -4.49
CA VAL A 318 5.09 0.24 -5.65
C VAL A 318 5.67 -0.43 -6.89
N VAL A 319 4.85 -1.18 -7.61
CA VAL A 319 5.20 -1.79 -8.90
C VAL A 319 4.06 -1.62 -9.89
N GLY A 320 4.36 -1.38 -11.15
CA GLY A 320 3.36 -1.26 -12.20
C GLY A 320 3.83 -0.43 -13.39
N PRO A 321 2.98 -0.28 -14.41
CA PRO A 321 3.30 0.51 -15.59
C PRO A 321 3.64 1.96 -15.20
N GLY A 322 4.71 2.50 -15.78
CA GLY A 322 5.15 3.87 -15.51
C GLY A 322 5.93 4.05 -14.18
N VAL A 323 6.01 3.03 -13.33
CA VAL A 323 6.89 3.00 -12.16
C VAL A 323 8.27 2.51 -12.60
N PRO A 324 9.33 3.35 -12.52
CA PRO A 324 10.67 2.90 -12.87
C PRO A 324 11.14 1.75 -11.97
N ALA A 325 11.80 0.75 -12.55
CA ALA A 325 12.41 -0.35 -11.83
C ALA A 325 13.70 0.10 -11.12
N ALA A 326 13.56 0.88 -10.05
CA ALA A 326 14.70 1.43 -9.29
C ALA A 326 15.03 0.60 -8.02
N GLY A 327 14.27 -0.45 -7.73
CA GLY A 327 14.55 -1.34 -6.60
C GLY A 327 14.42 -0.65 -5.25
N LEU A 328 15.36 -0.97 -4.35
CA LEU A 328 15.49 -0.32 -3.04
C LEU A 328 15.94 1.12 -3.23
N ARG A 329 15.10 2.07 -2.77
CA ARG A 329 15.44 3.49 -2.81
C ARG A 329 16.44 3.84 -1.72
N GLU A 330 17.37 4.74 -2.05
CA GLU A 330 18.46 5.13 -1.17
C GLU A 330 18.34 6.61 -0.80
N SER A 331 18.80 6.96 0.41
CA SER A 331 18.91 8.35 0.89
C SER A 331 17.62 9.17 0.71
N VAL A 332 16.48 8.56 1.01
CA VAL A 332 15.15 9.17 0.85
C VAL A 332 14.33 9.03 2.13
N THR A 333 13.59 10.08 2.47
CA THR A 333 12.62 10.04 3.57
C THR A 333 11.22 10.19 3.01
N VAL A 334 10.35 9.24 3.35
CA VAL A 334 8.93 9.22 2.99
C VAL A 334 8.07 8.99 4.23
N THR A 335 6.77 9.23 4.12
CA THR A 335 5.80 9.04 5.21
C THR A 335 4.57 8.27 4.72
N ASN A 336 3.88 7.60 5.64
CA ASN A 336 2.64 6.88 5.32
C ASN A 336 1.58 7.80 4.70
N ALA A 337 1.54 9.05 5.10
CA ALA A 337 0.65 10.06 4.52
C ALA A 337 0.80 10.23 2.99
N GLN A 338 1.93 9.86 2.41
CA GLN A 338 2.15 9.98 0.95
C GLN A 338 1.39 8.92 0.14
N LEU A 339 0.88 7.86 0.78
CA LEU A 339 0.21 6.78 0.07
C LEU A 339 -1.08 7.24 -0.64
N ALA A 340 -1.91 8.05 0.00
CA ALA A 340 -3.16 8.54 -0.59
C ALA A 340 -2.93 9.27 -1.92
N ALA A 341 -2.03 10.25 -1.93
CA ALA A 341 -1.69 10.99 -3.14
C ALA A 341 -0.97 10.11 -4.17
N THR A 342 -0.22 9.09 -3.74
CA THR A 342 0.43 8.14 -4.64
C THR A 342 -0.59 7.29 -5.39
N VAL A 343 -1.60 6.75 -4.70
CA VAL A 343 -2.69 5.98 -5.32
C VAL A 343 -3.41 6.81 -6.38
N ALA A 344 -3.73 8.06 -6.07
CA ALA A 344 -4.36 8.97 -7.03
C ALA A 344 -3.44 9.27 -8.22
N ALA A 345 -2.19 9.63 -7.97
CA ALA A 345 -1.22 9.97 -9.02
C ALA A 345 -0.94 8.81 -9.98
N LEU A 346 -0.89 7.57 -9.49
CA LEU A 346 -0.81 6.37 -10.34
C LEU A 346 -1.96 6.28 -11.33
N LEU A 347 -3.17 6.67 -10.92
CA LEU A 347 -4.37 6.71 -11.76
C LEU A 347 -4.46 7.95 -12.67
N GLY A 348 -3.50 8.88 -12.57
CA GLY A 348 -3.51 10.15 -13.29
C GLY A 348 -4.43 11.21 -12.67
N GLU A 349 -4.82 11.02 -11.41
CA GLU A 349 -5.69 11.91 -10.66
C GLU A 349 -4.90 12.75 -9.64
N ASP A 350 -5.39 13.93 -9.31
CA ASP A 350 -4.76 14.84 -8.32
C ASP A 350 -5.61 14.93 -7.04
N TYR A 351 -5.33 14.06 -6.09
CA TYR A 351 -5.99 14.04 -4.79
C TYR A 351 -5.77 15.32 -3.98
N ARG A 352 -4.58 15.92 -4.09
CA ARG A 352 -4.21 17.14 -3.36
C ARG A 352 -4.97 18.38 -3.84
N ARG A 353 -5.48 18.36 -5.05
CA ARG A 353 -6.38 19.43 -5.52
C ARG A 353 -7.68 19.46 -4.73
N ALA A 354 -8.19 18.29 -4.34
CA ALA A 354 -9.39 18.17 -3.49
C ALA A 354 -9.06 18.24 -2.01
N MET A 355 -7.90 17.72 -1.62
CA MET A 355 -7.41 17.63 -0.23
C MET A 355 -6.03 18.31 -0.11
N PRO A 356 -5.96 19.66 -0.07
CA PRO A 356 -4.68 20.40 -0.13
C PRO A 356 -3.73 20.10 1.04
N ALA A 357 -4.25 19.67 2.19
CA ALA A 357 -3.47 19.29 3.36
C ALA A 357 -2.76 17.94 3.21
N ALA A 358 -3.18 17.10 2.25
CA ALA A 358 -2.57 15.79 2.05
C ALA A 358 -1.10 15.89 1.61
N ALA A 359 -0.28 14.97 2.10
CA ALA A 359 1.11 14.85 1.71
C ALA A 359 1.26 14.63 0.20
N PRO A 360 2.38 15.07 -0.42
CA PRO A 360 2.64 14.82 -1.83
C PRO A 360 2.82 13.31 -2.11
N PRO A 361 2.64 12.85 -3.35
CA PRO A 361 2.87 11.46 -3.68
C PRO A 361 4.33 11.05 -3.45
N LEU A 362 4.57 9.73 -3.35
CA LEU A 362 5.92 9.17 -3.29
C LEU A 362 6.76 9.63 -4.51
N PRO A 363 8.06 9.85 -4.32
CA PRO A 363 8.97 10.27 -5.41
C PRO A 363 9.31 9.08 -6.32
N LEU A 364 8.34 8.61 -7.11
CA LEU A 364 8.48 7.48 -8.05
C LEU A 364 9.27 7.89 -9.32
N THR A 365 10.38 8.55 -9.16
CA THR A 365 11.26 8.95 -10.26
C THR A 365 12.49 8.06 -10.33
N ARG A 366 13.23 8.15 -11.46
CA ARG A 366 14.52 7.45 -11.66
C ARG A 366 15.60 7.99 -10.73
#